data_73c533b7f18d39060638529d8b1678ab
#
_entry.id   73c533b7f18d39060638529d8b1678ab
#
_cell.length_a   1.000
_cell.length_b   1.000
_cell.length_c   1.000
_cell.angle_alpha   90.00
_cell.angle_beta   90.00
_cell.angle_gamma   90.00
#
_symmetry.space_group_name_H-M   'P 1'
#
loop_
_entity.id
_entity.type
_entity.pdbx_description
1 polymer ?
#
loop_
_entity_poly.entity_id
_entity_poly.type
_entity_poly.pdbx_seq_one_letter_code
_entity_poly.pdbx_strand_id
1 'polypeptide(L)'
;MIRRPPRSTPLYSSAASDVYKRQEWMRFVFLLLTLSSCSTIVERNTVLPSEGKSGGIIYFPFNVDTQTYKVIKDNQAFYIVGLPYVTEDQVVNIGDNEILVKAVDYGESRITIDNPTFVTPSLEERERASAEYLLVQKLIAQRTEQLTFDLEFISPVDTLITSPYGKKRFINDAPRSPHLATDIRGKEGTPILAPKDGRAVLVANHFYGGNIVILDHGGGLFSSYSHMQKHNILQGELVKKGTVIGFVGSTGRVTGPHLHWTIYLNKNRINPELFIELDYLQD
;
A
#
# COMPACT_ATOMS: atom_id res chain seq x y z
N MET A 1 64.07 30.31 20.87
CA MET A 1 65.33 29.54 20.71
C MET A 1 64.91 28.14 20.27
N ILE A 2 64.94 27.87 18.95
CA ILE A 2 66.05 27.18 18.27
C ILE A 2 66.30 25.79 18.89
N ARG A 3 65.93 24.73 18.23
CA ARG A 3 66.70 24.02 17.18
C ARG A 3 65.88 22.84 16.56
N ARG A 4 65.78 22.80 15.25
CA ARG A 4 65.72 21.59 14.43
C ARG A 4 67.19 21.02 14.39
N PRO A 5 67.45 19.88 13.82
CA PRO A 5 66.96 18.70 13.15
C PRO A 5 67.88 17.47 13.40
N PRO A 6 68.18 16.53 12.47
CA PRO A 6 68.22 16.55 11.02
C PRO A 6 67.59 15.33 10.32
N ARG A 7 67.51 15.47 9.01
CA ARG A 7 67.25 14.44 7.96
C ARG A 7 68.40 13.40 7.87
N SER A 8 68.03 12.17 7.52
CA SER A 8 68.89 11.32 6.71
C SER A 8 68.07 10.44 5.76
N THR A 9 68.27 10.64 4.52
CA THR A 9 67.97 9.79 3.34
C THR A 9 69.24 8.97 3.00
N PRO A 10 69.23 8.15 1.98
CA PRO A 10 68.61 6.84 1.73
C PRO A 10 69.68 5.82 1.40
N LEU A 11 69.34 4.53 1.34
CA LEU A 11 70.20 3.60 0.67
C LEU A 11 69.35 2.70 -0.25
N TYR A 12 69.52 2.93 -1.52
CA TYR A 12 69.19 2.00 -2.59
C TYR A 12 70.04 0.73 -2.45
N SER A 13 69.41 -0.43 -2.64
CA SER A 13 70.10 -1.62 -3.10
C SER A 13 69.20 -2.39 -4.04
N SER A 14 69.69 -2.44 -5.22
CA SER A 14 69.29 -3.18 -6.39
C SER A 14 69.29 -4.68 -6.18
N ALA A 15 68.18 -5.33 -6.48
CA ALA A 15 68.16 -6.72 -6.97
C ALA A 15 66.94 -6.89 -7.86
N ALA A 16 66.96 -6.26 -8.98
CA ALA A 16 66.19 -6.66 -10.16
C ALA A 16 67.07 -7.50 -11.03
N SER A 17 66.53 -8.47 -11.69
CA SER A 17 67.07 -9.42 -12.64
C SER A 17 67.41 -10.78 -12.07
N ASP A 18 66.58 -11.68 -12.40
CA ASP A 18 66.79 -13.03 -12.91
C ASP A 18 65.70 -14.02 -12.56
N VAL A 19 64.52 -13.82 -13.11
CA VAL A 19 63.58 -14.93 -13.38
C VAL A 19 62.81 -14.64 -14.68
N TYR A 20 63.57 -14.30 -15.72
CA TYR A 20 63.05 -14.40 -17.07
C TYR A 20 63.96 -15.40 -17.80
N LYS A 21 63.57 -16.70 -17.81
CA LYS A 21 63.92 -17.77 -18.76
C LYS A 21 63.76 -19.14 -18.10
N ARG A 22 62.57 -19.68 -18.21
CA ARG A 22 62.33 -21.09 -18.48
C ARG A 22 60.87 -21.25 -18.91
N GLN A 23 60.57 -20.82 -20.12
CA GLN A 23 59.60 -21.52 -20.94
C GLN A 23 60.28 -22.79 -21.40
N GLU A 24 59.66 -23.92 -21.12
CA GLU A 24 59.50 -24.98 -22.11
C GLU A 24 58.76 -26.19 -21.51
N TRP A 25 57.66 -26.52 -22.18
CA TRP A 25 57.15 -27.87 -22.33
C TRP A 25 56.58 -28.59 -21.08
N MET A 26 55.33 -28.27 -20.79
CA MET A 26 54.36 -29.33 -20.46
C MET A 26 53.00 -29.00 -21.09
N ARG A 27 52.70 -29.70 -22.17
CA ARG A 27 51.36 -29.75 -22.76
C ARG A 27 50.44 -30.47 -21.79
N PHE A 28 49.78 -29.72 -20.90
CA PHE A 28 48.60 -30.19 -20.20
C PHE A 28 47.41 -29.91 -21.11
N VAL A 29 46.84 -30.98 -21.62
CA VAL A 29 45.52 -31.02 -22.21
C VAL A 29 44.56 -30.66 -21.09
N PHE A 30 44.21 -29.39 -20.99
CA PHE A 30 43.03 -28.97 -20.23
C PHE A 30 41.81 -29.41 -21.03
N LEU A 31 41.27 -30.57 -20.67
CA LEU A 31 39.93 -30.98 -21.02
C LEU A 31 39.01 -29.91 -20.39
N LEU A 32 38.60 -28.94 -21.20
CA LEU A 32 37.51 -28.03 -20.87
C LEU A 32 36.22 -28.86 -20.72
N LEU A 33 35.99 -29.36 -19.51
CA LEU A 33 34.68 -29.73 -19.06
C LEU A 33 33.90 -28.41 -18.95
N THR A 34 33.27 -28.02 -20.06
CA THR A 34 32.16 -27.09 -20.01
C THR A 34 31.05 -27.78 -19.20
N LEU A 35 31.04 -27.50 -17.89
CA LEU A 35 29.86 -27.67 -17.10
C LEU A 35 28.84 -26.69 -17.68
N SER A 36 28.15 -27.14 -18.73
CA SER A 36 26.87 -26.59 -19.11
C SER A 36 25.94 -26.87 -17.93
N SER A 37 25.94 -25.95 -16.96
CA SER A 37 24.85 -25.86 -16.02
C SER A 37 23.64 -25.51 -16.87
N CYS A 38 23.01 -26.54 -17.41
CA CYS A 38 21.64 -26.46 -17.87
C CYS A 38 20.83 -26.14 -16.60
N SER A 39 20.76 -24.86 -16.26
CA SER A 39 19.67 -24.39 -15.41
C SER A 39 18.41 -24.70 -16.22
N THR A 40 17.83 -25.86 -15.94
CA THR A 40 16.45 -26.10 -16.30
C THR A 40 15.68 -24.96 -15.65
N ILE A 41 15.39 -23.93 -16.44
CA ILE A 41 14.32 -23.01 -16.15
C ILE A 41 13.10 -23.92 -16.10
N VAL A 42 12.72 -24.34 -14.90
CA VAL A 42 11.41 -24.88 -14.67
C VAL A 42 10.48 -23.71 -14.98
N GLU A 43 10.02 -23.64 -16.23
CA GLU A 43 8.84 -22.87 -16.55
C GLU A 43 7.73 -23.46 -15.68
N ARG A 44 7.59 -22.92 -14.48
CA ARG A 44 6.34 -23.10 -13.75
C ARG A 44 5.30 -22.44 -14.64
N ASN A 45 4.42 -23.24 -15.22
CA ASN A 45 3.17 -22.76 -15.81
C ASN A 45 2.39 -22.07 -14.69
N THR A 46 2.78 -20.86 -14.35
CA THR A 46 2.02 -20.00 -13.47
C THR A 46 0.80 -19.58 -14.27
N VAL A 47 -0.33 -20.24 -13.98
CA VAL A 47 -1.62 -19.82 -14.53
C VAL A 47 -1.83 -18.39 -14.05
N LEU A 48 -1.88 -17.45 -14.99
CA LEU A 48 -2.16 -16.06 -14.67
C LEU A 48 -3.59 -15.94 -14.17
N PRO A 49 -3.84 -15.06 -13.20
CA PRO A 49 -5.21 -14.81 -12.76
C PRO A 49 -6.01 -14.27 -13.94
N SER A 50 -7.16 -14.87 -14.22
CA SER A 50 -8.11 -14.45 -15.27
C SER A 50 -9.38 -13.83 -14.67
N GLU A 51 -9.59 -13.98 -13.36
CA GLU A 51 -10.75 -13.43 -12.67
C GLU A 51 -10.44 -13.01 -11.25
N GLY A 52 -11.26 -12.12 -10.70
CA GLY A 52 -11.20 -11.69 -9.31
C GLY A 52 -12.52 -11.08 -8.86
N LYS A 53 -12.65 -10.83 -7.56
CA LYS A 53 -13.87 -10.27 -6.96
C LYS A 53 -13.83 -8.74 -6.97
N SER A 54 -14.99 -8.12 -7.12
CA SER A 54 -15.22 -6.68 -6.94
C SER A 54 -14.59 -6.19 -5.62
N GLY A 55 -13.75 -5.15 -5.67
CA GLY A 55 -13.05 -4.62 -4.49
C GLY A 55 -11.98 -5.55 -3.91
N GLY A 56 -11.60 -6.60 -4.62
CA GLY A 56 -10.58 -7.57 -4.23
C GLY A 56 -9.17 -7.19 -4.65
N ILE A 57 -8.25 -8.14 -4.46
CA ILE A 57 -6.85 -8.05 -4.87
C ILE A 57 -6.53 -9.26 -5.74
N ILE A 58 -5.69 -9.08 -6.74
CA ILE A 58 -5.08 -10.18 -7.49
C ILE A 58 -3.55 -10.09 -7.45
N TYR A 59 -2.92 -11.24 -7.62
CA TYR A 59 -1.47 -11.41 -7.55
C TYR A 59 -0.91 -11.81 -8.90
N PHE A 60 0.17 -11.15 -9.30
CA PHE A 60 0.93 -11.52 -10.48
C PHE A 60 2.33 -11.96 -10.07
N PRO A 61 2.90 -13.02 -10.67
CA PRO A 61 4.27 -13.48 -10.40
C PRO A 61 5.34 -12.59 -11.05
N PHE A 62 4.94 -11.61 -11.85
CA PHE A 62 5.79 -10.62 -12.50
C PHE A 62 5.14 -9.24 -12.46
N ASN A 63 5.94 -8.21 -12.67
CA ASN A 63 5.44 -6.84 -12.70
C ASN A 63 4.61 -6.60 -13.98
N VAL A 64 3.32 -6.43 -13.82
CA VAL A 64 2.38 -6.13 -14.93
C VAL A 64 2.33 -4.65 -15.28
N ASP A 65 2.78 -3.80 -14.34
CA ASP A 65 2.93 -2.36 -14.49
C ASP A 65 4.09 -1.94 -13.56
N THR A 66 4.95 -1.06 -14.01
CA THR A 66 6.10 -0.53 -13.24
C THR A 66 5.70 0.10 -11.89
N GLN A 67 4.43 0.22 -11.63
CA GLN A 67 3.83 0.95 -10.50
C GLN A 67 2.97 0.08 -9.57
N THR A 68 3.03 -1.26 -9.68
CA THR A 68 2.29 -2.15 -8.78
C THR A 68 3.00 -2.34 -7.45
N TYR A 69 2.23 -2.55 -6.37
CA TYR A 69 2.78 -2.87 -5.06
C TYR A 69 3.45 -4.23 -5.08
N LYS A 70 4.72 -4.28 -4.69
CA LYS A 70 5.51 -5.52 -4.67
C LYS A 70 5.43 -6.17 -3.29
N VAL A 71 5.18 -7.48 -3.26
CA VAL A 71 5.21 -8.30 -2.05
C VAL A 71 6.31 -9.34 -2.20
N ILE A 72 7.09 -9.57 -1.15
CA ILE A 72 8.09 -10.65 -1.11
C ILE A 72 7.62 -11.67 -0.05
N LYS A 73 7.39 -12.90 -0.49
CA LYS A 73 7.06 -14.05 0.36
C LYS A 73 7.91 -15.23 -0.08
N ASP A 74 8.53 -15.94 0.87
CA ASP A 74 9.36 -17.12 0.61
C ASP A 74 10.43 -16.90 -0.48
N ASN A 75 11.09 -15.73 -0.46
CA ASN A 75 12.05 -15.27 -1.47
C ASN A 75 11.49 -15.13 -2.90
N GLN A 76 10.17 -15.13 -3.06
CA GLN A 76 9.51 -14.85 -4.33
C GLN A 76 8.87 -13.47 -4.32
N ALA A 77 8.99 -12.75 -5.44
CA ALA A 77 8.31 -11.47 -5.61
C ALA A 77 6.96 -11.69 -6.28
N PHE A 78 5.94 -11.08 -5.71
CA PHE A 78 4.60 -10.96 -6.28
C PHE A 78 4.25 -9.49 -6.43
N TYR A 79 3.39 -9.19 -7.37
CA TYR A 79 2.89 -7.85 -7.62
C TYR A 79 1.38 -7.86 -7.48
N ILE A 80 0.85 -6.99 -6.63
CA ILE A 80 -0.58 -6.97 -6.33
C ILE A 80 -1.27 -5.79 -7.00
N VAL A 81 -2.47 -6.06 -7.49
CA VAL A 81 -3.34 -5.05 -8.11
C VAL A 81 -4.69 -5.08 -7.44
N GLY A 82 -5.17 -3.90 -7.05
CA GLY A 82 -6.51 -3.71 -6.52
C GLY A 82 -7.55 -3.68 -7.64
N LEU A 83 -8.61 -4.47 -7.49
CA LEU A 83 -9.71 -4.50 -8.44
C LEU A 83 -10.77 -3.45 -8.11
N PRO A 84 -11.41 -2.84 -9.12
CA PRO A 84 -12.46 -1.87 -8.89
C PRO A 84 -13.69 -2.51 -8.23
N TYR A 85 -14.48 -1.68 -7.53
CA TYR A 85 -15.83 -2.06 -7.15
C TYR A 85 -16.73 -2.03 -8.39
N VAL A 86 -17.42 -3.14 -8.67
CA VAL A 86 -18.37 -3.28 -9.79
C VAL A 86 -19.70 -3.84 -9.27
N THR A 87 -20.81 -3.45 -9.90
CA THR A 87 -22.15 -3.91 -9.56
C THR A 87 -22.66 -5.00 -10.48
N GLU A 88 -21.96 -5.25 -11.58
CA GLU A 88 -22.17 -6.35 -12.54
C GLU A 88 -20.79 -6.83 -13.01
N ASP A 89 -20.72 -8.05 -13.52
CA ASP A 89 -19.46 -8.63 -14.00
C ASP A 89 -18.87 -7.77 -15.13
N GLN A 90 -17.60 -7.41 -15.00
CA GLN A 90 -16.93 -6.50 -15.92
C GLN A 90 -15.51 -6.96 -16.21
N VAL A 91 -15.10 -6.93 -17.48
CA VAL A 91 -13.70 -7.13 -17.86
C VAL A 91 -12.93 -5.83 -17.69
N VAL A 92 -11.77 -5.91 -17.03
CA VAL A 92 -10.82 -4.81 -16.89
C VAL A 92 -9.45 -5.23 -17.42
N ASN A 93 -8.72 -4.29 -18.00
CA ASN A 93 -7.35 -4.53 -18.47
C ASN A 93 -6.34 -4.15 -17.39
N ILE A 94 -5.41 -5.06 -17.08
CA ILE A 94 -4.29 -4.84 -16.18
C ILE A 94 -3.01 -5.16 -16.96
N GLY A 95 -2.31 -4.12 -17.42
CA GLY A 95 -1.31 -4.27 -18.47
C GLY A 95 -1.95 -4.90 -19.71
N ASP A 96 -1.36 -5.97 -20.22
CA ASP A 96 -1.86 -6.72 -21.37
C ASP A 96 -2.83 -7.86 -20.97
N ASN A 97 -3.21 -7.96 -19.70
CA ASN A 97 -4.05 -9.06 -19.21
C ASN A 97 -5.50 -8.60 -19.04
N GLU A 98 -6.44 -9.37 -19.61
CA GLU A 98 -7.87 -9.20 -19.39
C GLU A 98 -8.29 -9.97 -18.13
N ILE A 99 -8.90 -9.26 -17.18
CA ILE A 99 -9.35 -9.82 -15.91
C ILE A 99 -10.87 -9.63 -15.79
N LEU A 100 -11.59 -10.72 -15.60
CA LEU A 100 -13.02 -10.68 -15.30
C LEU A 100 -13.20 -10.32 -13.82
N VAL A 101 -13.67 -9.11 -13.53
CA VAL A 101 -14.05 -8.69 -12.17
C VAL A 101 -15.50 -9.10 -11.94
N LYS A 102 -15.69 -10.08 -11.08
CA LYS A 102 -17.03 -10.58 -10.70
C LYS A 102 -17.67 -9.66 -9.67
N ALA A 103 -18.90 -9.28 -9.92
CA ALA A 103 -19.70 -8.54 -8.97
C ALA A 103 -19.95 -9.38 -7.70
N VAL A 104 -19.97 -8.71 -6.55
CA VAL A 104 -20.28 -9.31 -5.26
C VAL A 104 -21.46 -8.56 -4.65
N ASP A 105 -22.45 -9.29 -4.16
CA ASP A 105 -23.52 -8.68 -3.36
C ASP A 105 -23.06 -8.53 -1.92
N TYR A 106 -22.63 -7.32 -1.60
CA TYR A 106 -22.23 -6.93 -0.24
C TYR A 106 -23.41 -6.55 0.67
N GLY A 107 -24.65 -6.66 0.17
CA GLY A 107 -25.86 -6.26 0.89
C GLY A 107 -26.07 -4.74 0.91
N GLU A 108 -26.96 -4.31 1.80
CA GLU A 108 -27.38 -2.90 1.92
C GLU A 108 -27.07 -2.33 3.31
N SER A 109 -26.91 -1.00 3.34
CA SER A 109 -26.83 -0.21 4.57
C SER A 109 -27.79 0.97 4.45
N ARG A 110 -28.76 1.04 5.35
CA ARG A 110 -29.74 2.13 5.45
C ARG A 110 -29.47 2.90 6.73
N ILE A 111 -29.16 4.19 6.60
CA ILE A 111 -28.87 5.06 7.74
C ILE A 111 -29.69 6.33 7.66
N THR A 112 -30.03 6.88 8.82
CA THR A 112 -30.67 8.18 8.94
C THR A 112 -29.64 9.21 9.40
N ILE A 113 -29.57 10.33 8.72
CA ILE A 113 -28.76 11.50 9.08
C ILE A 113 -29.74 12.65 9.35
N ASP A 114 -29.77 13.12 10.58
CA ASP A 114 -30.68 14.18 11.02
C ASP A 114 -30.18 15.58 10.65
N ASN A 115 -28.85 15.75 10.56
CA ASN A 115 -28.26 17.04 10.23
C ASN A 115 -28.48 17.37 8.73
N PRO A 116 -29.29 18.37 8.40
CA PRO A 116 -29.65 18.72 7.02
C PRO A 116 -28.45 19.17 6.19
N THR A 117 -27.43 19.76 6.80
CA THR A 117 -26.20 20.19 6.13
C THR A 117 -25.52 19.02 5.38
N PHE A 118 -25.51 17.82 5.97
CA PHE A 118 -24.91 16.65 5.35
C PHE A 118 -25.82 15.91 4.38
N VAL A 119 -27.13 16.21 4.39
CA VAL A 119 -28.12 15.59 3.48
C VAL A 119 -28.32 16.46 2.25
N THR A 120 -28.48 17.76 2.46
CA THR A 120 -28.72 18.76 1.40
C THR A 120 -27.73 19.92 1.58
N PRO A 121 -26.45 19.71 1.26
CA PRO A 121 -25.43 20.74 1.47
C PRO A 121 -25.65 21.94 0.55
N SER A 122 -25.24 23.11 1.03
CA SER A 122 -25.19 24.36 0.27
C SER A 122 -24.26 24.25 -0.96
N LEU A 123 -24.27 25.22 -1.83
CA LEU A 123 -23.36 25.28 -2.97
C LEU A 123 -21.89 25.29 -2.51
N GLU A 124 -21.55 26.13 -1.55
CA GLU A 124 -20.20 26.25 -0.98
C GLU A 124 -19.71 24.93 -0.37
N GLU A 125 -20.58 24.23 0.39
CA GLU A 125 -20.26 22.93 0.97
C GLU A 125 -20.03 21.84 -0.09
N ARG A 126 -20.78 21.87 -1.19
CA ARG A 126 -20.57 20.96 -2.34
C ARG A 126 -19.27 21.26 -3.07
N GLU A 127 -18.93 22.52 -3.28
CA GLU A 127 -17.67 22.94 -3.88
C GLU A 127 -16.49 22.53 -3.00
N ARG A 128 -16.58 22.75 -1.68
CA ARG A 128 -15.59 22.27 -0.71
C ARG A 128 -15.43 20.75 -0.79
N ALA A 129 -16.50 19.97 -0.72
CA ALA A 129 -16.46 18.53 -0.77
C ALA A 129 -15.88 18.01 -2.11
N SER A 130 -16.16 18.71 -3.21
CA SER A 130 -15.60 18.39 -4.54
C SER A 130 -14.09 18.66 -4.60
N ALA A 131 -13.63 19.78 -4.08
CA ALA A 131 -12.20 20.11 -4.01
C ALA A 131 -11.44 19.10 -3.13
N GLU A 132 -11.99 18.73 -1.99
CA GLU A 132 -11.43 17.72 -1.08
C GLU A 132 -11.35 16.34 -1.76
N TYR A 133 -12.38 15.94 -2.50
CA TYR A 133 -12.38 14.71 -3.28
C TYR A 133 -11.27 14.72 -4.33
N LEU A 134 -11.14 15.79 -5.13
CA LEU A 134 -10.09 15.93 -6.15
C LEU A 134 -8.69 15.90 -5.53
N LEU A 135 -8.50 16.52 -4.36
CA LEU A 135 -7.24 16.44 -3.62
C LEU A 135 -6.89 14.99 -3.28
N VAL A 136 -7.84 14.22 -2.73
CA VAL A 136 -7.62 12.80 -2.41
C VAL A 136 -7.29 12.01 -3.68
N GLN A 137 -8.03 12.22 -4.79
CA GLN A 137 -7.74 11.55 -6.05
C GLN A 137 -6.31 11.84 -6.56
N LYS A 138 -5.85 13.09 -6.42
CA LYS A 138 -4.49 13.48 -6.78
C LYS A 138 -3.45 12.80 -5.89
N LEU A 139 -3.71 12.67 -4.58
CA LEU A 139 -2.80 12.02 -3.65
C LEU A 139 -2.67 10.52 -3.93
N ILE A 140 -3.78 9.80 -4.06
CA ILE A 140 -3.76 8.34 -4.29
C ILE A 140 -3.29 7.96 -5.71
N ALA A 141 -3.17 8.93 -6.61
CA ALA A 141 -2.58 8.74 -7.93
C ALA A 141 -1.04 8.79 -7.91
N GLN A 142 -0.45 9.26 -6.82
CA GLN A 142 1.01 9.30 -6.67
C GLN A 142 1.58 7.90 -6.54
N ARG A 143 2.85 7.78 -6.91
CA ARG A 143 3.63 6.55 -6.75
C ARG A 143 4.93 6.92 -6.05
N THR A 144 5.03 6.46 -4.83
CA THR A 144 6.21 6.65 -3.98
C THR A 144 6.94 5.32 -3.81
N GLU A 145 8.17 5.37 -3.36
CA GLU A 145 8.93 4.19 -3.03
C GLU A 145 8.25 3.41 -1.89
N GLN A 146 8.22 2.09 -2.01
CA GLN A 146 7.69 1.23 -0.96
C GLN A 146 8.61 1.22 0.27
N LEU A 147 8.00 1.33 1.44
CA LEU A 147 8.72 1.28 2.71
C LEU A 147 8.96 -0.15 3.18
N THR A 148 8.06 -1.08 2.86
CA THR A 148 8.15 -2.51 3.18
C THR A 148 7.60 -3.34 2.03
N PHE A 149 7.94 -4.64 1.99
CA PHE A 149 7.55 -5.55 0.90
C PHE A 149 6.66 -6.70 1.40
N ASP A 150 5.87 -6.46 2.43
CA ASP A 150 4.86 -7.35 2.99
C ASP A 150 3.46 -6.71 2.94
N LEU A 151 2.43 -7.49 3.26
CA LEU A 151 1.05 -7.03 3.44
C LEU A 151 0.57 -7.17 4.90
N GLU A 152 1.50 -7.24 5.84
CA GLU A 152 1.18 -7.41 7.25
C GLU A 152 0.62 -6.15 7.87
N PHE A 153 -0.68 -6.00 7.85
CA PHE A 153 -1.41 -4.97 8.55
C PHE A 153 -1.88 -5.45 9.92
N ILE A 154 -1.91 -4.56 10.90
CA ILE A 154 -2.68 -4.76 12.12
C ILE A 154 -4.03 -4.06 11.98
N SER A 155 -5.02 -4.46 12.75
CA SER A 155 -6.27 -3.69 12.83
C SER A 155 -5.96 -2.30 13.39
N PRO A 156 -6.43 -1.22 12.76
CA PRO A 156 -6.21 0.13 13.28
C PRO A 156 -6.94 0.40 14.59
N VAL A 157 -8.01 -0.34 14.88
CA VAL A 157 -8.71 -0.37 16.18
C VAL A 157 -9.08 -1.83 16.43
N ASP A 158 -8.60 -2.40 17.53
CA ASP A 158 -8.82 -3.81 17.87
C ASP A 158 -10.21 -4.02 18.47
N THR A 159 -11.24 -3.96 17.61
CA THR A 159 -12.65 -4.14 17.99
C THR A 159 -13.46 -4.69 16.80
N LEU A 160 -14.78 -4.76 16.96
CA LEU A 160 -15.67 -5.34 15.96
C LEU A 160 -15.90 -4.41 14.77
N ILE A 161 -15.95 -4.99 13.58
CA ILE A 161 -16.45 -4.36 12.37
C ILE A 161 -17.96 -4.20 12.50
N THR A 162 -18.44 -2.97 12.33
CA THR A 162 -19.88 -2.64 12.41
C THR A 162 -20.53 -2.48 11.06
N SER A 163 -19.75 -2.07 10.04
CA SER A 163 -20.21 -1.99 8.65
C SER A 163 -19.11 -2.46 7.72
N PRO A 164 -19.23 -3.69 7.16
CA PRO A 164 -18.28 -4.22 6.18
C PRO A 164 -18.24 -3.39 4.90
N TYR A 165 -17.18 -3.62 4.12
CA TYR A 165 -16.96 -3.04 2.81
C TYR A 165 -18.07 -3.39 1.80
N GLY A 166 -18.31 -2.48 0.85
CA GLY A 166 -19.03 -2.75 -0.41
C GLY A 166 -20.54 -2.57 -0.35
N LYS A 167 -21.14 -2.35 0.83
CA LYS A 167 -22.59 -2.24 0.97
C LYS A 167 -23.19 -1.11 0.12
N LYS A 168 -24.27 -1.40 -0.58
CA LYS A 168 -25.13 -0.38 -1.21
C LYS A 168 -25.67 0.53 -0.10
N ARG A 169 -25.47 1.84 -0.22
CA ARG A 169 -25.82 2.79 0.85
C ARG A 169 -27.07 3.60 0.50
N PHE A 170 -27.96 3.69 1.48
CA PHE A 170 -29.12 4.59 1.46
C PHE A 170 -29.02 5.54 2.66
N ILE A 171 -29.16 6.84 2.41
CA ILE A 171 -29.23 7.86 3.44
C ILE A 171 -30.56 8.54 3.34
N ASN A 172 -31.37 8.48 4.39
CA ASN A 172 -32.75 8.96 4.43
C ASN A 172 -33.55 8.40 3.22
N ASP A 173 -33.42 7.08 2.98
CA ASP A 173 -34.00 6.30 1.87
C ASP A 173 -33.53 6.69 0.47
N ALA A 174 -32.74 7.73 0.32
CA ALA A 174 -32.16 8.11 -0.97
C ALA A 174 -30.89 7.30 -1.24
N PRO A 175 -30.73 6.72 -2.46
CA PRO A 175 -29.52 5.99 -2.84
C PRO A 175 -28.31 6.91 -2.87
N ARG A 176 -27.17 6.41 -2.40
CA ARG A 176 -25.87 7.08 -2.35
C ARG A 176 -24.78 6.17 -2.92
N SER A 177 -23.58 6.74 -3.06
CA SER A 177 -22.41 5.93 -3.42
C SER A 177 -22.19 4.79 -2.42
N PRO A 178 -21.78 3.60 -2.88
CA PRO A 178 -21.53 2.45 -2.02
C PRO A 178 -20.55 2.76 -0.90
N HIS A 179 -20.63 1.99 0.18
CA HIS A 179 -19.71 2.07 1.31
C HIS A 179 -18.39 1.36 0.99
N LEU A 180 -17.47 2.04 0.30
CA LEU A 180 -16.17 1.47 -0.10
C LEU A 180 -15.10 1.66 0.98
N ALA A 181 -15.42 1.21 2.18
CA ALA A 181 -14.62 1.26 3.39
C ALA A 181 -15.16 0.24 4.40
N THR A 182 -14.45 0.05 5.50
CA THR A 182 -14.92 -0.74 6.64
C THR A 182 -15.07 0.20 7.83
N ASP A 183 -16.24 0.16 8.49
CA ASP A 183 -16.47 0.90 9.74
C ASP A 183 -16.17 -0.01 10.93
N ILE A 184 -15.25 0.44 11.79
CA ILE A 184 -14.78 -0.28 12.97
C ILE A 184 -15.32 0.43 14.21
N ARG A 185 -15.96 -0.32 15.12
CA ARG A 185 -16.48 0.20 16.38
C ARG A 185 -15.37 0.85 17.19
N GLY A 186 -15.67 2.01 17.80
CA GLY A 186 -14.78 2.64 18.77
C GLY A 186 -15.54 3.68 19.56
N LYS A 187 -15.28 3.72 20.87
CA LYS A 187 -15.75 4.85 21.69
C LYS A 187 -14.95 6.09 21.31
N GLU A 188 -15.54 7.26 21.47
CA GLU A 188 -14.81 8.51 21.30
C GLU A 188 -13.56 8.54 22.18
N GLY A 189 -12.42 8.93 21.59
CA GLY A 189 -11.11 8.90 22.24
C GLY A 189 -10.37 7.56 22.20
N THR A 190 -10.94 6.49 21.62
CA THR A 190 -10.21 5.23 21.39
C THR A 190 -9.02 5.49 20.45
N PRO A 191 -7.78 5.07 20.81
CA PRO A 191 -6.62 5.23 19.93
C PRO A 191 -6.80 4.54 18.58
N ILE A 192 -6.37 5.22 17.51
CA ILE A 192 -6.27 4.67 16.16
C ILE A 192 -4.79 4.45 15.87
N LEU A 193 -4.42 3.22 15.54
CA LEU A 193 -3.05 2.82 15.24
C LEU A 193 -2.79 2.86 13.73
N ALA A 194 -1.57 3.22 13.34
CA ALA A 194 -1.09 3.00 11.99
C ALA A 194 -0.99 1.48 11.75
N PRO A 195 -1.74 0.89 10.79
CA PRO A 195 -1.73 -0.56 10.61
C PRO A 195 -0.44 -1.06 9.96
N LYS A 196 0.33 -0.17 9.33
CA LYS A 196 1.57 -0.45 8.62
C LYS A 196 2.44 0.82 8.61
N ASP A 197 3.75 0.67 8.39
CA ASP A 197 4.66 1.81 8.16
C ASP A 197 4.13 2.68 7.02
N GLY A 198 4.18 4.00 7.19
CA GLY A 198 3.66 4.92 6.19
C GLY A 198 4.10 6.37 6.41
N ARG A 199 3.85 7.19 5.41
CA ARG A 199 3.98 8.65 5.49
C ARG A 199 2.61 9.31 5.54
N ALA A 200 2.37 10.21 6.47
CA ALA A 200 1.14 11.00 6.54
C ALA A 200 1.11 12.02 5.39
N VAL A 201 0.42 11.69 4.31
CA VAL A 201 0.34 12.57 3.12
C VAL A 201 -0.82 13.56 3.20
N LEU A 202 -1.77 13.32 4.09
CA LEU A 202 -2.86 14.23 4.39
C LEU A 202 -3.21 14.15 5.88
N VAL A 203 -3.27 15.32 6.54
CA VAL A 203 -3.82 15.51 7.88
C VAL A 203 -4.69 16.75 7.81
N ALA A 204 -6.02 16.59 7.78
CA ALA A 204 -6.93 17.66 7.48
C ALA A 204 -8.32 17.47 8.13
N ASN A 205 -9.19 18.47 7.98
CA ASN A 205 -10.62 18.35 8.25
C ASN A 205 -11.40 18.47 6.95
N HIS A 206 -12.12 17.41 6.58
CA HIS A 206 -12.95 17.33 5.39
C HIS A 206 -14.44 17.44 5.73
N PHE A 207 -15.22 17.95 4.79
CA PHE A 207 -16.65 18.18 5.00
C PHE A 207 -17.40 16.90 5.38
N TYR A 208 -17.28 15.83 4.59
CA TYR A 208 -17.92 14.55 4.90
C TYR A 208 -17.11 13.66 5.83
N GLY A 209 -15.78 13.65 5.66
CA GLY A 209 -14.89 12.77 6.42
C GLY A 209 -14.58 13.24 7.83
N GLY A 210 -14.88 14.50 8.15
CA GLY A 210 -14.44 15.11 9.40
C GLY A 210 -12.93 15.19 9.49
N ASN A 211 -12.34 15.01 10.64
CA ASN A 211 -10.91 14.91 10.80
C ASN A 211 -10.41 13.63 10.14
N ILE A 212 -9.48 13.76 9.20
CA ILE A 212 -8.99 12.69 8.35
C ILE A 212 -7.46 12.64 8.35
N VAL A 213 -6.92 11.42 8.32
CA VAL A 213 -5.52 11.13 8.02
C VAL A 213 -5.47 10.21 6.79
N ILE A 214 -4.52 10.44 5.89
CA ILE A 214 -4.17 9.48 4.84
C ILE A 214 -2.68 9.15 4.98
N LEU A 215 -2.39 7.85 5.08
CA LEU A 215 -1.03 7.31 5.06
C LEU A 215 -0.71 6.75 3.67
N ASP A 216 0.46 7.07 3.16
CA ASP A 216 1.07 6.49 1.97
C ASP A 216 2.06 5.41 2.41
N HIS A 217 1.84 4.17 1.98
CA HIS A 217 2.68 3.00 2.26
C HIS A 217 3.67 2.69 1.12
N GLY A 218 3.65 3.53 0.08
CA GLY A 218 4.42 3.36 -1.15
C GLY A 218 3.74 2.42 -2.17
N GLY A 219 4.29 2.34 -3.38
CA GLY A 219 3.79 1.45 -4.44
C GLY A 219 2.33 1.66 -4.84
N GLY A 220 1.72 2.80 -4.51
CA GLY A 220 0.31 3.09 -4.76
C GLY A 220 -0.66 2.46 -3.77
N LEU A 221 -0.17 2.04 -2.61
CA LEU A 221 -0.97 1.57 -1.48
C LEU A 221 -1.14 2.69 -0.46
N PHE A 222 -2.39 3.06 -0.17
CA PHE A 222 -2.73 4.10 0.81
C PHE A 222 -3.81 3.60 1.76
N SER A 223 -3.81 4.14 2.97
CA SER A 223 -4.90 3.96 3.93
C SER A 223 -5.43 5.30 4.43
N SER A 224 -6.74 5.39 4.64
CA SER A 224 -7.42 6.60 5.09
C SER A 224 -8.26 6.33 6.31
N TYR A 225 -8.23 7.25 7.27
CA TYR A 225 -8.87 7.20 8.58
C TYR A 225 -9.73 8.43 8.74
N SER A 226 -11.05 8.27 8.83
CA SER A 226 -11.99 9.39 8.90
C SER A 226 -12.77 9.39 10.20
N HIS A 227 -13.51 10.45 10.43
CA HIS A 227 -14.37 10.71 11.59
C HIS A 227 -13.60 10.83 12.92
N MET A 228 -12.30 11.11 12.84
CA MET A 228 -11.45 11.20 14.03
C MET A 228 -11.87 12.35 14.94
N GLN A 229 -11.70 12.18 16.24
CA GLN A 229 -11.86 13.26 17.23
C GLN A 229 -10.75 14.31 17.05
N LYS A 230 -9.50 13.81 16.94
CA LYS A 230 -8.31 14.63 16.71
C LYS A 230 -7.19 13.81 16.09
N HIS A 231 -6.29 14.48 15.39
CA HIS A 231 -5.04 13.92 14.89
C HIS A 231 -3.99 13.86 16.02
N ASN A 232 -3.05 12.93 15.91
CA ASN A 232 -1.91 12.79 16.83
C ASN A 232 -0.56 12.81 16.07
N ILE A 233 -0.59 13.11 14.78
CA ILE A 233 0.57 13.19 13.89
C ILE A 233 0.45 14.44 13.01
N LEU A 234 1.55 14.82 12.39
CA LEU A 234 1.61 15.94 11.45
C LEU A 234 1.71 15.45 10.01
N GLN A 235 1.23 16.26 9.07
CA GLN A 235 1.42 15.98 7.65
C GLN A 235 2.91 15.99 7.30
N GLY A 236 3.33 14.98 6.52
CA GLY A 236 4.72 14.73 6.14
C GLY A 236 5.45 13.76 7.08
N GLU A 237 4.91 13.49 8.27
CA GLU A 237 5.51 12.61 9.26
C GLU A 237 5.59 11.15 8.77
N LEU A 238 6.70 10.48 9.04
CA LEU A 238 6.86 9.03 8.87
C LEU A 238 6.40 8.34 10.14
N VAL A 239 5.45 7.45 10.03
CA VAL A 239 4.91 6.68 11.15
C VAL A 239 5.26 5.20 11.01
N LYS A 240 5.53 4.56 12.12
CA LYS A 240 5.74 3.12 12.19
C LYS A 240 4.43 2.40 12.49
N LYS A 241 4.32 1.16 12.03
CA LYS A 241 3.25 0.23 12.42
C LYS A 241 3.03 0.26 13.93
N GLY A 242 1.79 0.41 14.38
CA GLY A 242 1.44 0.52 15.80
C GLY A 242 1.53 1.94 16.40
N THR A 243 2.01 2.94 15.66
CA THR A 243 1.99 4.35 16.13
C THR A 243 0.54 4.85 16.25
N VAL A 244 0.22 5.53 17.34
CA VAL A 244 -1.09 6.20 17.51
C VAL A 244 -1.13 7.43 16.60
N ILE A 245 -1.96 7.37 15.54
CA ILE A 245 -2.10 8.43 14.55
C ILE A 245 -3.23 9.42 14.87
N GLY A 246 -4.11 9.07 15.81
CA GLY A 246 -5.21 9.89 16.26
C GLY A 246 -6.20 9.09 17.11
N PHE A 247 -7.40 9.60 17.24
CA PHE A 247 -8.41 9.02 18.15
C PHE A 247 -9.77 8.97 17.46
N VAL A 248 -10.52 7.89 17.68
CA VAL A 248 -11.90 7.73 17.21
C VAL A 248 -12.76 8.90 17.67
N GLY A 249 -13.59 9.39 16.81
CA GLY A 249 -14.54 10.46 17.08
C GLY A 249 -15.82 10.31 16.28
N SER A 250 -16.54 11.43 16.16
CA SER A 250 -17.80 11.54 15.42
C SER A 250 -17.86 12.80 14.56
N THR A 251 -16.71 13.23 14.02
CA THR A 251 -16.65 14.42 13.17
C THR A 251 -17.09 14.13 11.74
N GLY A 252 -17.62 15.14 11.04
CA GLY A 252 -18.14 14.98 9.68
C GLY A 252 -19.53 14.33 9.64
N ARG A 253 -19.81 13.58 8.56
CA ARG A 253 -21.13 12.95 8.34
C ARG A 253 -21.19 11.54 8.94
N VAL A 254 -21.66 11.43 10.15
CA VAL A 254 -21.75 10.17 10.91
C VAL A 254 -23.07 10.05 11.66
N THR A 255 -23.40 8.85 12.10
CA THR A 255 -24.50 8.54 13.02
C THR A 255 -24.04 8.36 14.47
N GLY A 256 -22.75 8.26 14.70
CA GLY A 256 -22.14 8.06 16.01
C GLY A 256 -20.66 7.72 15.92
N PRO A 257 -19.94 7.61 17.04
CA PRO A 257 -18.51 7.38 17.06
C PRO A 257 -18.11 6.04 16.44
N HIS A 258 -17.20 6.07 15.47
CA HIS A 258 -16.57 4.91 14.84
C HIS A 258 -15.34 5.36 14.03
N LEU A 259 -14.48 4.41 13.66
CA LEU A 259 -13.48 4.63 12.65
C LEU A 259 -14.01 4.20 11.29
N HIS A 260 -14.00 5.10 10.29
CA HIS A 260 -14.20 4.78 8.89
C HIS A 260 -12.82 4.57 8.24
N TRP A 261 -12.51 3.33 7.88
CA TRP A 261 -11.20 2.92 7.37
C TRP A 261 -11.29 2.51 5.89
N THR A 262 -10.50 3.16 5.04
CA THR A 262 -10.45 2.90 3.58
C THR A 262 -9.04 2.49 3.19
N ILE A 263 -8.91 1.49 2.31
CA ILE A 263 -7.66 1.16 1.64
C ILE A 263 -7.79 1.48 0.15
N TYR A 264 -6.75 2.11 -0.38
CA TYR A 264 -6.60 2.35 -1.82
C TYR A 264 -5.39 1.57 -2.34
N LEU A 265 -5.58 0.84 -3.42
CA LEU A 265 -4.51 0.19 -4.17
C LEU A 265 -4.71 0.47 -5.65
N ASN A 266 -3.70 1.04 -6.30
CA ASN A 266 -3.74 1.45 -7.71
C ASN A 266 -4.97 2.34 -8.03
N LYS A 267 -5.29 3.30 -7.15
CA LYS A 267 -6.45 4.22 -7.17
C LYS A 267 -7.80 3.57 -6.87
N ASN A 268 -7.92 2.25 -6.87
CA ASN A 268 -9.14 1.55 -6.51
C ASN A 268 -9.30 1.51 -4.98
N ARG A 269 -10.52 1.70 -4.51
CA ARG A 269 -10.91 1.40 -3.13
C ARG A 269 -11.15 -0.09 -3.03
N ILE A 270 -10.38 -0.77 -2.22
CA ILE A 270 -10.45 -2.21 -2.05
C ILE A 270 -10.92 -2.55 -0.65
N ASN A 271 -11.39 -3.79 -0.45
CA ASN A 271 -11.89 -4.24 0.84
C ASN A 271 -10.75 -4.23 1.89
N PRO A 272 -10.82 -3.40 2.94
CA PRO A 272 -9.80 -3.32 3.97
C PRO A 272 -9.65 -4.61 4.79
N GLU A 273 -10.73 -5.39 4.93
CA GLU A 273 -10.75 -6.63 5.69
C GLU A 273 -9.73 -7.64 5.16
N LEU A 274 -9.46 -7.56 3.84
CA LEU A 274 -8.44 -8.35 3.17
C LEU A 274 -7.02 -8.17 3.75
N PHE A 275 -6.71 -7.12 4.44
CA PHE A 275 -5.38 -6.82 5.01
C PHE A 275 -5.23 -7.22 6.47
N ILE A 276 -6.31 -7.52 7.16
CA ILE A 276 -6.31 -7.90 8.58
C ILE A 276 -6.74 -9.36 8.80
N GLU A 277 -7.36 -9.99 7.81
CA GLU A 277 -7.70 -11.43 7.80
C GLU A 277 -6.62 -12.21 7.06
N LEU A 278 -5.39 -12.23 7.56
CA LEU A 278 -4.21 -12.71 6.85
C LEU A 278 -4.16 -14.22 6.65
N ASP A 279 -4.82 -14.72 5.59
CA ASP A 279 -4.53 -16.05 5.03
C ASP A 279 -4.55 -16.07 3.47
N TYR A 280 -4.15 -14.95 2.83
CA TYR A 280 -4.31 -14.78 1.36
C TYR A 280 -3.34 -15.55 0.47
N LEU A 281 -2.36 -16.26 1.02
CA LEU A 281 -1.35 -16.97 0.26
C LEU A 281 -1.28 -18.46 0.63
N GLN A 282 -2.35 -19.02 1.18
CA GLN A 282 -2.39 -20.47 1.53
C GLN A 282 -3.07 -21.35 0.48
N ASP A 283 -3.63 -20.81 -0.61
CA ASP A 283 -4.23 -21.60 -1.70
C ASP A 283 -3.50 -21.44 -3.03
#